data_a120a54fe116d8b59968a4a9f72ecb7f
#
_entry.id   a120a54fe116d8b59968a4a9f72ecb7f
#
_cell.length_a   1.000
_cell.length_b   1.000
_cell.length_c   1.000
_cell.angle_alpha   90.00
_cell.angle_beta   90.00
_cell.angle_gamma   90.00
#
_symmetry.space_group_name_H-M   'P 1'
#
loop_
_entity.id
_entity.type
_entity.pdbx_description
1 polymer ?
#
loop_
_entity_poly.entity_id
_entity_poly.type
_entity_poly.pdbx_seq_one_letter_code
_entity_poly.pdbx_strand_id
1 'polypeptide(L)'
;MAKPDERTNDAGPQPGTRAKPRVDKEARKAEYLRAAAKAFLAKGASASMQDVADAAGAPKPVFYRIFPSRADLIESFFHYVYGVVVQTQQGKWDGYGWALRVIYLEAKKEPEIFLVALKTFRGDPALEPLREKLLALVHAQATGFFQPSEGAPFGAADRITKASKTISSLAFDTLVAWLEDSDGLSDEK
;
A
#
# COMPACT_ATOMS: atom_id res chain seq x y z
N MET A 1 -70.18 37.47 -10.51
CA MET A 1 -68.94 37.79 -9.79
C MET A 1 -68.57 36.53 -8.99
N ALA A 2 -67.65 35.75 -9.45
CA ALA A 2 -67.09 34.60 -8.73
C ALA A 2 -65.58 34.66 -8.90
N LYS A 3 -64.85 34.70 -7.77
CA LYS A 3 -63.39 34.70 -7.67
C LYS A 3 -62.83 33.33 -8.03
N PRO A 4 -61.68 33.26 -8.72
CA PRO A 4 -61.00 31.99 -8.92
C PRO A 4 -60.16 31.65 -7.68
N ASP A 5 -60.20 30.36 -7.36
CA ASP A 5 -59.51 29.67 -6.27
C ASP A 5 -58.03 29.45 -6.63
N GLU A 6 -57.13 30.10 -5.94
CA GLU A 6 -55.68 29.89 -6.01
C GLU A 6 -55.29 28.66 -5.18
N ARG A 7 -55.11 27.51 -5.82
CA ARG A 7 -54.44 26.37 -5.21
C ARG A 7 -52.93 26.50 -5.39
N THR A 8 -52.25 26.99 -4.38
CA THR A 8 -50.82 26.92 -4.24
C THR A 8 -50.36 25.49 -4.14
N ASN A 9 -49.67 25.03 -5.19
CA ASN A 9 -49.03 23.72 -5.21
C ASN A 9 -47.68 23.85 -4.49
N ASP A 10 -47.66 23.63 -3.17
CA ASP A 10 -46.45 23.57 -2.35
C ASP A 10 -45.86 22.15 -2.44
N ALA A 11 -45.08 21.95 -3.51
CA ALA A 11 -44.22 20.77 -3.63
C ALA A 11 -42.90 21.03 -2.87
N GLY A 12 -42.91 20.67 -1.57
CA GLY A 12 -41.70 20.72 -0.76
C GLY A 12 -40.53 19.92 -1.37
N PRO A 13 -39.27 20.29 -1.09
CA PRO A 13 -38.11 19.71 -1.72
C PRO A 13 -38.02 18.22 -1.38
N GLN A 14 -38.01 17.39 -2.39
CA GLN A 14 -37.75 15.96 -2.29
C GLN A 14 -36.36 15.74 -1.68
N PRO A 15 -36.19 14.82 -0.70
CA PRO A 15 -34.87 14.52 -0.15
C PRO A 15 -33.99 13.91 -1.24
N GLY A 16 -33.02 14.70 -1.68
CA GLY A 16 -32.05 14.31 -2.68
C GLY A 16 -31.36 13.01 -2.27
N THR A 17 -31.32 12.07 -3.18
CA THR A 17 -30.54 10.84 -3.12
C THR A 17 -29.09 11.22 -2.85
N ARG A 18 -28.64 11.14 -1.60
CA ARG A 18 -27.23 11.31 -1.24
C ARG A 18 -26.42 10.29 -2.01
N ALA A 19 -25.69 10.75 -3.00
CA ALA A 19 -24.63 9.97 -3.63
C ALA A 19 -23.71 9.46 -2.51
N LYS A 20 -23.63 8.14 -2.29
CA LYS A 20 -22.73 7.53 -1.31
C LYS A 20 -21.30 7.90 -1.67
N PRO A 21 -20.51 8.41 -0.73
CA PRO A 21 -19.24 9.03 -1.06
C PRO A 21 -18.23 8.02 -1.62
N ARG A 22 -17.36 8.49 -2.49
CA ARG A 22 -16.16 7.82 -3.02
C ARG A 22 -15.29 7.23 -1.90
N VAL A 23 -15.31 7.82 -0.72
CA VAL A 23 -14.70 7.38 0.55
C VAL A 23 -15.12 5.95 0.95
N ASP A 24 -16.36 5.55 0.72
CA ASP A 24 -16.85 4.22 1.11
C ASP A 24 -16.26 3.08 0.24
N LYS A 25 -15.92 3.37 -1.02
CA LYS A 25 -15.33 2.37 -1.95
C LYS A 25 -13.87 2.08 -1.61
N GLU A 26 -13.09 3.13 -1.32
CA GLU A 26 -11.66 2.98 -0.98
C GLU A 26 -11.48 2.34 0.41
N ALA A 27 -12.29 2.73 1.40
CA ALA A 27 -12.28 2.11 2.71
C ALA A 27 -12.61 0.62 2.64
N ARG A 28 -13.60 0.24 1.84
CA ARG A 28 -13.98 -1.15 1.61
C ARG A 28 -12.91 -1.94 0.87
N LYS A 29 -12.25 -1.32 -0.12
CA LYS A 29 -11.12 -1.93 -0.81
C LYS A 29 -9.98 -2.23 0.16
N ALA A 30 -9.65 -1.29 1.03
CA ALA A 30 -8.62 -1.48 2.05
C ALA A 30 -8.98 -2.59 3.04
N GLU A 31 -10.24 -2.66 3.50
CA GLU A 31 -10.73 -3.73 4.38
C GLU A 31 -10.58 -5.11 3.73
N TYR A 32 -11.00 -5.25 2.47
CA TYR A 32 -10.85 -6.52 1.75
C TYR A 32 -9.39 -6.87 1.47
N LEU A 33 -8.53 -5.87 1.26
CA LEU A 33 -7.10 -6.09 1.09
C LEU A 33 -6.47 -6.64 2.38
N ARG A 34 -6.85 -6.13 3.56
CA ARG A 34 -6.42 -6.67 4.87
C ARG A 34 -6.85 -8.12 5.07
N ALA A 35 -8.11 -8.42 4.78
CA ALA A 35 -8.62 -9.78 4.89
C ALA A 35 -7.90 -10.73 3.91
N ALA A 36 -7.63 -10.27 2.69
CA ALA A 36 -6.85 -10.99 1.71
C ALA A 36 -5.42 -11.26 2.19
N ALA A 37 -4.78 -10.27 2.82
CA ALA A 37 -3.44 -10.44 3.39
C ALA A 37 -3.41 -11.57 4.41
N LYS A 38 -4.35 -11.60 5.35
CA LYS A 38 -4.48 -12.67 6.34
C LYS A 38 -4.65 -14.05 5.70
N ALA A 39 -5.47 -14.14 4.66
CA ALA A 39 -5.66 -15.40 3.94
C ALA A 39 -4.38 -15.89 3.25
N PHE A 40 -3.62 -14.98 2.62
CA PHE A 40 -2.33 -15.31 2.01
C PHE A 40 -1.26 -15.68 3.04
N LEU A 41 -1.21 -15.03 4.19
CA LEU A 41 -0.27 -15.39 5.25
C LEU A 41 -0.60 -16.77 5.85
N ALA A 42 -1.88 -17.10 6.00
CA ALA A 42 -2.33 -18.37 6.55
C ALA A 42 -2.13 -19.55 5.58
N LYS A 43 -2.38 -19.37 4.28
CA LYS A 43 -2.38 -20.43 3.26
C LYS A 43 -1.19 -20.36 2.29
N GLY A 44 -0.37 -19.33 2.40
CA GLY A 44 0.73 -19.06 1.47
C GLY A 44 0.26 -18.56 0.11
N ALA A 45 1.20 -18.52 -0.84
CA ALA A 45 0.95 -18.11 -2.22
C ALA A 45 -0.08 -18.98 -2.97
N SER A 46 -0.47 -20.13 -2.44
CA SER A 46 -1.48 -21.03 -3.05
C SER A 46 -2.92 -20.65 -2.73
N ALA A 47 -3.18 -19.69 -1.83
CA ALA A 47 -4.53 -19.25 -1.51
C ALA A 47 -5.30 -18.84 -2.77
N SER A 48 -6.50 -19.41 -2.93
CA SER A 48 -7.38 -19.13 -4.06
C SER A 48 -8.16 -17.82 -3.84
N MET A 49 -8.69 -17.24 -4.92
CA MET A 49 -9.59 -16.08 -4.83
C MET A 49 -10.85 -16.38 -4.00
N GLN A 50 -11.27 -17.63 -3.97
CA GLN A 50 -12.38 -18.09 -3.14
C GLN A 50 -12.01 -18.02 -1.65
N ASP A 51 -10.85 -18.57 -1.27
CA ASP A 51 -10.37 -18.53 0.11
C ASP A 51 -10.30 -17.10 0.64
N VAL A 52 -9.84 -16.19 -0.22
CA VAL A 52 -9.70 -14.77 0.12
C VAL A 52 -11.07 -14.08 0.27
N ALA A 53 -12.01 -14.35 -0.65
CA ALA A 53 -13.36 -13.78 -0.57
C ALA A 53 -14.10 -14.26 0.68
N ASP A 54 -13.93 -15.55 1.02
CA ASP A 54 -14.53 -16.16 2.22
C ASP A 54 -13.90 -15.55 3.50
N ALA A 55 -12.58 -15.38 3.54
CA ALA A 55 -11.89 -14.72 4.64
C ALA A 55 -12.29 -13.25 4.81
N ALA A 56 -12.62 -12.57 3.72
CA ALA A 56 -13.11 -11.19 3.73
C ALA A 56 -14.58 -11.06 4.15
N GLY A 57 -15.30 -12.18 4.31
CA GLY A 57 -16.75 -12.16 4.54
C GLY A 57 -17.52 -11.44 3.42
N ALA A 58 -16.91 -11.32 2.24
CA ALA A 58 -17.43 -10.53 1.14
C ALA A 58 -18.31 -11.38 0.22
N PRO A 59 -19.51 -10.90 -0.19
CA PRO A 59 -20.23 -11.52 -1.27
C PRO A 59 -19.36 -11.60 -2.53
N LYS A 60 -19.21 -12.80 -3.11
CA LYS A 60 -18.36 -13.03 -4.30
C LYS A 60 -18.51 -11.95 -5.39
N PRO A 61 -19.75 -11.59 -5.83
CA PRO A 61 -19.87 -10.57 -6.88
C PRO A 61 -19.29 -9.21 -6.50
N VAL A 62 -19.33 -8.87 -5.21
CA VAL A 62 -18.77 -7.61 -4.71
C VAL A 62 -17.25 -7.66 -4.67
N PHE A 63 -16.69 -8.79 -4.20
CA PHE A 63 -15.25 -9.00 -4.12
C PHE A 63 -14.63 -9.00 -5.52
N TYR A 64 -15.18 -9.78 -6.47
CA TYR A 64 -14.68 -9.85 -7.85
C TYR A 64 -14.87 -8.56 -8.65
N ARG A 65 -15.81 -7.69 -8.26
CA ARG A 65 -15.91 -6.35 -8.84
C ARG A 65 -14.78 -5.42 -8.39
N ILE A 66 -14.22 -5.65 -7.20
CA ILE A 66 -13.11 -4.84 -6.65
C ILE A 66 -11.77 -5.41 -7.10
N PHE A 67 -11.63 -6.73 -7.10
CA PHE A 67 -10.45 -7.48 -7.55
C PHE A 67 -10.87 -8.48 -8.62
N PRO A 68 -10.88 -8.08 -9.91
CA PRO A 68 -11.36 -8.92 -11.00
C PRO A 68 -10.59 -10.21 -11.18
N SER A 69 -9.30 -10.19 -10.86
CA SER A 69 -8.42 -11.36 -10.93
C SER A 69 -7.50 -11.46 -9.71
N ARG A 70 -6.85 -12.62 -9.59
CA ARG A 70 -5.81 -12.84 -8.60
C ARG A 70 -4.62 -11.90 -8.82
N ALA A 71 -4.27 -11.62 -10.07
CA ALA A 71 -3.20 -10.69 -10.41
C ALA A 71 -3.54 -9.27 -9.93
N ASP A 72 -4.76 -8.77 -10.18
CA ASP A 72 -5.20 -7.44 -9.71
C ASP A 72 -5.17 -7.34 -8.18
N LEU A 73 -5.54 -8.41 -7.48
CA LEU A 73 -5.46 -8.45 -6.03
C LEU A 73 -4.02 -8.36 -5.55
N ILE A 74 -3.11 -9.17 -6.10
CA ILE A 74 -1.70 -9.17 -5.72
C ILE A 74 -1.06 -7.82 -6.06
N GLU A 75 -1.32 -7.28 -7.25
CA GLU A 75 -0.85 -5.95 -7.64
C GLU A 75 -1.31 -4.86 -6.66
N SER A 76 -2.49 -5.02 -6.06
CA SER A 76 -3.01 -4.07 -5.07
C SER A 76 -2.15 -4.02 -3.79
N PHE A 77 -1.51 -5.12 -3.37
CA PHE A 77 -0.55 -5.11 -2.25
C PHE A 77 0.70 -4.30 -2.59
N PHE A 78 1.27 -4.53 -3.79
CA PHE A 78 2.42 -3.75 -4.25
C PHE A 78 2.09 -2.27 -4.41
N HIS A 79 0.91 -1.94 -4.95
CA HIS A 79 0.45 -0.56 -5.08
C HIS A 79 0.27 0.12 -3.72
N TYR A 80 -0.18 -0.60 -2.70
CA TYR A 80 -0.28 -0.05 -1.34
C TYR A 80 1.10 0.34 -0.81
N VAL A 81 2.05 -0.60 -0.81
CA VAL A 81 3.41 -0.35 -0.33
C VAL A 81 4.11 0.72 -1.17
N TYR A 82 3.94 0.69 -2.50
CA TYR A 82 4.47 1.71 -3.42
C TYR A 82 3.92 3.10 -3.08
N GLY A 83 2.62 3.21 -2.80
CA GLY A 83 1.98 4.45 -2.39
C GLY A 83 2.57 5.02 -1.09
N VAL A 84 2.85 4.18 -0.11
CA VAL A 84 3.53 4.57 1.14
C VAL A 84 4.93 5.11 0.83
N VAL A 85 5.71 4.43 0.00
CA VAL A 85 7.05 4.89 -0.39
C VAL A 85 6.98 6.23 -1.14
N VAL A 86 6.00 6.40 -2.06
CA VAL A 86 5.80 7.68 -2.76
C VAL A 86 5.45 8.82 -1.79
N GLN A 87 4.64 8.57 -0.77
CA GLN A 87 4.30 9.59 0.23
C GLN A 87 5.54 10.10 0.98
N THR A 88 6.56 9.27 1.18
CA THR A 88 7.81 9.72 1.79
C THR A 88 8.55 10.77 0.97
N GLN A 89 8.28 10.85 -0.34
CA GLN A 89 8.87 11.87 -1.23
C GLN A 89 8.19 13.22 -1.13
N GLN A 90 6.94 13.26 -0.69
CA GLN A 90 6.12 14.49 -0.67
C GLN A 90 6.25 15.27 0.63
N GLY A 91 6.81 14.66 1.67
CA GLY A 91 7.05 15.29 2.96
C GLY A 91 8.27 16.21 2.96
N LYS A 92 8.38 17.06 3.99
CA LYS A 92 9.60 17.82 4.24
C LYS A 92 10.70 16.82 4.61
N TRP A 93 11.61 16.61 3.68
CA TRP A 93 12.69 15.64 3.80
C TRP A 93 13.66 16.04 4.93
N ASP A 94 13.68 15.25 5.99
CA ASP A 94 14.57 15.42 7.14
C ASP A 94 15.63 14.31 7.22
N GLY A 95 16.06 13.83 6.05
CA GLY A 95 17.07 12.79 5.90
C GLY A 95 16.51 11.39 5.64
N TYR A 96 17.42 10.47 5.28
CA TYR A 96 17.08 9.10 4.91
C TYR A 96 16.34 8.33 6.03
N GLY A 97 16.72 8.58 7.29
CA GLY A 97 16.07 7.98 8.46
C GLY A 97 14.60 8.37 8.60
N TRP A 98 14.21 9.56 8.18
CA TRP A 98 12.80 9.98 8.20
C TRP A 98 11.95 9.14 7.24
N ALA A 99 12.41 8.89 6.01
CA ALA A 99 11.70 8.07 5.04
C ALA A 99 11.51 6.63 5.55
N LEU A 100 12.57 6.03 6.10
CA LEU A 100 12.48 4.71 6.73
C LEU A 100 11.47 4.71 7.88
N ARG A 101 11.53 5.71 8.76
CA ARG A 101 10.59 5.82 9.88
C ARG A 101 9.14 5.86 9.41
N VAL A 102 8.81 6.62 8.37
CA VAL A 102 7.45 6.67 7.81
C VAL A 102 7.01 5.31 7.30
N ILE A 103 7.89 4.61 6.55
CA ILE A 103 7.61 3.27 6.03
C ILE A 103 7.37 2.29 7.18
N TYR A 104 8.21 2.30 8.21
CA TYR A 104 8.07 1.43 9.39
C TYR A 104 6.77 1.71 10.17
N LEU A 105 6.42 2.98 10.36
CA LEU A 105 5.17 3.35 11.05
C LEU A 105 3.92 2.93 10.27
N GLU A 106 3.94 3.02 8.95
CA GLU A 106 2.83 2.52 8.13
C GLU A 106 2.80 0.99 8.09
N ALA A 107 3.96 0.34 8.00
CA ALA A 107 4.04 -1.12 8.08
C ALA A 107 3.52 -1.67 9.42
N LYS A 108 3.75 -0.96 10.52
CA LYS A 108 3.20 -1.31 11.84
C LYS A 108 1.67 -1.24 11.87
N LYS A 109 1.05 -0.34 11.12
CA LYS A 109 -0.42 -0.24 11.04
C LYS A 109 -1.04 -1.36 10.20
N GLU A 110 -0.34 -1.82 9.16
CA GLU A 110 -0.82 -2.78 8.18
C GLU A 110 0.21 -3.89 7.91
N PRO A 111 0.65 -4.61 8.97
CA PRO A 111 1.78 -5.54 8.89
C PRO A 111 1.55 -6.66 7.87
N GLU A 112 0.33 -7.19 7.81
CA GLU A 112 0.00 -8.29 6.91
C GLU A 112 0.10 -7.87 5.44
N ILE A 113 -0.27 -6.64 5.09
CA ILE A 113 -0.15 -6.12 3.72
C ILE A 113 1.31 -6.04 3.31
N PHE A 114 2.17 -5.52 4.18
CA PHE A 114 3.61 -5.42 3.91
C PHE A 114 4.26 -6.80 3.80
N LEU A 115 3.94 -7.74 4.71
CA LEU A 115 4.45 -9.10 4.66
C LEU A 115 4.06 -9.82 3.37
N VAL A 116 2.81 -9.68 2.92
CA VAL A 116 2.37 -10.27 1.65
C VAL A 116 3.14 -9.66 0.47
N ALA A 117 3.24 -8.34 0.37
CA ALA A 117 3.92 -7.69 -0.73
C ALA A 117 5.42 -7.99 -0.79
N LEU A 118 6.10 -8.03 0.37
CA LEU A 118 7.55 -8.10 0.43
C LEU A 118 8.09 -9.53 0.57
N LYS A 119 7.32 -10.46 1.16
CA LYS A 119 7.76 -11.83 1.47
C LYS A 119 6.98 -12.92 0.74
N THR A 120 5.64 -12.94 0.84
CA THR A 120 4.83 -14.10 0.42
C THR A 120 5.02 -14.46 -1.05
N PHE A 121 5.22 -13.47 -1.91
CA PHE A 121 5.41 -13.65 -3.35
C PHE A 121 6.87 -13.47 -3.80
N ARG A 122 7.83 -13.51 -2.89
CA ARG A 122 9.25 -13.43 -3.23
C ARG A 122 9.64 -14.62 -4.10
N GLY A 123 10.25 -14.34 -5.26
CA GLY A 123 10.67 -15.36 -6.23
C GLY A 123 9.60 -15.84 -7.19
N ASP A 124 8.41 -15.23 -7.19
CA ASP A 124 7.43 -15.43 -8.25
C ASP A 124 7.83 -14.61 -9.49
N PRO A 125 8.21 -15.26 -10.63
CA PRO A 125 8.67 -14.55 -11.82
C PRO A 125 7.63 -13.60 -12.42
N ALA A 126 6.34 -13.88 -12.24
CA ALA A 126 5.25 -13.04 -12.76
C ALA A 126 5.15 -11.71 -12.00
N LEU A 127 5.66 -11.65 -10.77
CA LEU A 127 5.56 -10.48 -9.88
C LEU A 127 6.90 -9.74 -9.76
N GLU A 128 7.98 -10.29 -10.32
CA GLU A 128 9.30 -9.66 -10.29
C GLU A 128 9.29 -8.23 -10.87
N PRO A 129 8.58 -7.92 -11.98
CA PRO A 129 8.51 -6.55 -12.49
C PRO A 129 7.89 -5.55 -11.50
N LEU A 130 6.90 -5.96 -10.69
CA LEU A 130 6.30 -5.10 -9.65
C LEU A 130 7.27 -4.87 -8.51
N ARG A 131 7.99 -5.92 -8.10
CA ARG A 131 9.02 -5.86 -7.07
C ARG A 131 10.19 -4.97 -7.52
N GLU A 132 10.68 -5.13 -8.73
CA GLU A 132 11.73 -4.29 -9.31
C GLU A 132 11.33 -2.82 -9.34
N LYS A 133 10.10 -2.51 -9.74
CA LYS A 133 9.56 -1.15 -9.76
C LYS A 133 9.56 -0.53 -8.36
N LEU A 134 9.14 -1.28 -7.34
CA LEU A 134 9.16 -0.83 -5.94
C LEU A 134 10.59 -0.57 -5.47
N LEU A 135 11.50 -1.52 -5.70
CA LEU A 135 12.90 -1.39 -5.33
C LEU A 135 13.59 -0.24 -6.06
N ALA A 136 13.31 -0.07 -7.36
CA ALA A 136 13.87 1.03 -8.15
C ALA A 136 13.49 2.41 -7.57
N LEU A 137 12.26 2.57 -7.09
CA LEU A 137 11.81 3.80 -6.42
C LEU A 137 12.63 4.07 -5.15
N VAL A 138 12.78 3.05 -4.30
CA VAL A 138 13.54 3.16 -3.04
C VAL A 138 15.02 3.40 -3.30
N HIS A 139 15.60 2.71 -4.28
CA HIS A 139 16.99 2.93 -4.69
C HIS A 139 17.23 4.35 -5.22
N ALA A 140 16.29 4.88 -6.01
CA ALA A 140 16.38 6.24 -6.52
C ALA A 140 16.36 7.27 -5.37
N GLN A 141 15.49 7.07 -4.35
CA GLN A 141 15.47 7.90 -3.16
C GLN A 141 16.79 7.86 -2.40
N ALA A 142 17.30 6.65 -2.11
CA ALA A 142 18.54 6.46 -1.38
C ALA A 142 19.73 7.08 -2.14
N THR A 143 19.81 6.87 -3.46
CA THR A 143 20.87 7.45 -4.29
C THR A 143 20.77 8.99 -4.32
N GLY A 144 19.57 9.54 -4.39
CA GLY A 144 19.34 10.99 -4.32
C GLY A 144 19.82 11.61 -2.98
N PHE A 145 19.71 10.85 -1.90
CA PHE A 145 20.17 11.28 -0.59
C PHE A 145 21.70 11.22 -0.44
N PHE A 146 22.32 10.15 -0.91
CA PHE A 146 23.77 9.92 -0.80
C PHE A 146 24.53 10.47 -2.02
N GLN A 147 24.42 11.77 -2.29
CA GLN A 147 25.18 12.38 -3.40
C GLN A 147 26.67 12.48 -3.08
N PRO A 148 27.56 12.32 -4.09
CA PRO A 148 28.98 12.57 -3.89
C PRO A 148 29.22 14.05 -3.53
N SER A 149 30.11 14.31 -2.58
CA SER A 149 30.57 15.68 -2.28
C SER A 149 31.40 16.24 -3.46
N GLU A 150 31.45 17.56 -3.54
CA GLU A 150 32.34 18.23 -4.49
C GLU A 150 33.80 17.78 -4.26
N GLY A 151 34.51 17.43 -5.35
CA GLY A 151 35.86 16.89 -5.27
C GLY A 151 35.97 15.40 -4.93
N ALA A 152 34.86 14.68 -4.89
CA ALA A 152 34.87 13.22 -4.64
C ALA A 152 35.72 12.47 -5.68
N PRO A 153 36.41 11.36 -5.28
CA PRO A 153 37.25 10.59 -6.18
C PRO A 153 36.48 10.00 -7.36
N PHE A 154 37.18 9.75 -8.47
CA PHE A 154 36.62 9.05 -9.62
C PHE A 154 35.90 7.75 -9.20
N GLY A 155 34.71 7.51 -9.74
CA GLY A 155 33.88 6.35 -9.41
C GLY A 155 33.13 6.46 -8.07
N ALA A 156 33.13 7.61 -7.38
CA ALA A 156 32.39 7.81 -6.14
C ALA A 156 30.87 7.63 -6.34
N ALA A 157 30.32 8.16 -7.43
CA ALA A 157 28.92 8.02 -7.78
C ALA A 157 28.49 6.54 -7.95
N ASP A 158 29.32 5.72 -8.57
CA ASP A 158 29.08 4.29 -8.78
C ASP A 158 29.09 3.51 -7.46
N ARG A 159 30.04 3.84 -6.57
CA ARG A 159 30.11 3.27 -5.22
C ARG A 159 28.90 3.67 -4.38
N ILE A 160 28.46 4.93 -4.44
CA ILE A 160 27.28 5.41 -3.77
C ILE A 160 26.02 4.70 -4.27
N THR A 161 25.87 4.54 -5.58
CA THR A 161 24.75 3.80 -6.16
C THR A 161 24.70 2.35 -5.67
N LYS A 162 25.83 1.65 -5.64
CA LYS A 162 25.92 0.29 -5.11
C LYS A 162 25.59 0.24 -3.62
N ALA A 163 26.16 1.14 -2.81
CA ALA A 163 25.86 1.22 -1.38
C ALA A 163 24.38 1.53 -1.11
N SER A 164 23.80 2.46 -1.85
CA SER A 164 22.38 2.82 -1.73
C SER A 164 21.46 1.63 -2.00
N LYS A 165 21.75 0.83 -3.02
CA LYS A 165 21.03 -0.41 -3.32
C LYS A 165 21.12 -1.41 -2.16
N THR A 166 22.33 -1.62 -1.63
CA THR A 166 22.56 -2.55 -0.52
C THR A 166 21.81 -2.10 0.74
N ILE A 167 21.92 -0.81 1.12
CA ILE A 167 21.24 -0.25 2.29
C ILE A 167 19.73 -0.37 2.15
N SER A 168 19.18 -0.05 0.99
CA SER A 168 17.74 -0.12 0.76
C SER A 168 17.21 -1.56 0.81
N SER A 169 17.94 -2.51 0.23
CA SER A 169 17.57 -3.93 0.31
C SER A 169 17.61 -4.44 1.74
N LEU A 170 18.67 -4.10 2.49
CA LEU A 170 18.80 -4.45 3.90
C LEU A 170 17.65 -3.86 4.74
N ALA A 171 17.25 -2.60 4.46
CA ALA A 171 16.16 -1.96 5.17
C ALA A 171 14.82 -2.70 5.00
N PHE A 172 14.53 -3.18 3.78
CA PHE A 172 13.33 -3.99 3.56
C PHE A 172 13.42 -5.38 4.18
N ASP A 173 14.57 -6.05 4.10
CA ASP A 173 14.75 -7.35 4.76
C ASP A 173 14.63 -7.22 6.29
N THR A 174 15.18 -6.14 6.86
CA THR A 174 15.04 -5.84 8.29
C THR A 174 13.59 -5.52 8.65
N LEU A 175 12.86 -4.78 7.80
CA LEU A 175 11.44 -4.50 8.01
C LEU A 175 10.62 -5.80 8.04
N VAL A 176 10.86 -6.71 7.10
CA VAL A 176 10.17 -8.02 7.07
C VAL A 176 10.48 -8.81 8.33
N ALA A 177 11.75 -8.92 8.72
CA ALA A 177 12.16 -9.62 9.93
C ALA A 177 11.51 -9.03 11.18
N TRP A 178 11.48 -7.70 11.30
CA TRP A 178 10.83 -7.02 12.42
C TRP A 178 9.32 -7.26 12.47
N LEU A 179 8.63 -7.25 11.32
CA LEU A 179 7.19 -7.52 11.27
C LEU A 179 6.85 -8.98 11.62
N GLU A 180 7.77 -9.91 11.40
CA GLU A 180 7.62 -11.33 11.76
C GLU A 180 7.88 -11.59 13.24
N ASP A 181 8.77 -10.82 13.86
CA ASP A 181 9.17 -10.94 15.26
C ASP A 181 8.47 -9.91 16.16
N SER A 182 7.21 -9.57 15.80
CA SER A 182 6.43 -8.52 16.45
C SER A 182 6.21 -8.70 17.96
N ASP A 183 6.50 -9.89 18.52
CA ASP A 183 6.40 -10.16 19.95
C ASP A 183 7.65 -9.73 20.75
N GLY A 184 8.76 -9.39 20.09
CA GLY A 184 10.05 -9.10 20.72
C GLY A 184 10.52 -7.65 20.71
N LEU A 185 9.96 -6.78 19.88
CA LEU A 185 10.37 -5.39 19.76
C LEU A 185 9.35 -4.46 20.43
N SER A 186 9.53 -4.23 21.72
CA SER A 186 8.81 -3.13 22.40
C SER A 186 9.25 -1.79 21.83
N ASP A 187 8.29 -0.88 21.66
CA ASP A 187 8.51 0.51 21.18
C ASP A 187 9.34 1.39 22.14
N GLU A 188 9.90 0.80 23.22
CA GLU A 188 10.53 1.49 24.33
C GLU A 188 12.07 1.47 24.26
N LYS A 189 12.67 1.63 23.08
CA LYS A 189 14.12 1.96 23.05
C LYS A 189 14.43 2.98 21.97
#